data_a0fc0ee954186dab0e4f842c075e85fd
#
_entry.id   a0fc0ee954186dab0e4f842c075e85fd
#
_cell.length_a   1.000
_cell.length_b   1.000
_cell.length_c   1.000
_cell.angle_alpha   90.00
_cell.angle_beta   90.00
_cell.angle_gamma   90.00
#
_symmetry.space_group_name_H-M   'P 1'
#
loop_
_entity.id
_entity.type
_entity.pdbx_description
1 polymer ?
#
loop_
_entity_poly.entity_id
_entity_poly.type
_entity_poly.pdbx_seq_one_letter_code
_entity_poly.pdbx_strand_id
1 'polypeptide(L)'
;MDRFLNSNKLWLGLPALAVVIILLAYLFSPDSLDYKMNVGESLKLVNDPSVLVEIKDLAGKQLIDIRTEEDFLKGHPEGAINLPIRQLLDEESLETLDELLESGKTAVLIGNNELQAISPLFLLRQIGYTNLKLLKGGLSSTNEFVATDLAATEVSVIDTAAIQAKPALSNQTVTNSPLIKPESIKPVKKAVSAGGGC
;
A
#
# COMPACT_ATOMS: atom_id res chain seq x y z
N MET A 1 3.66 51.60 -26.93
CA MET A 1 3.27 50.39 -26.14
C MET A 1 2.51 49.41 -27.00
N ASP A 2 1.54 49.86 -27.80
CA ASP A 2 0.68 49.01 -28.63
C ASP A 2 1.42 48.25 -29.80
N ARG A 3 2.49 48.82 -30.35
CA ARG A 3 3.31 48.14 -31.38
C ARG A 3 4.10 46.93 -30.87
N PHE A 4 4.56 46.97 -29.59
CA PHE A 4 5.29 45.89 -28.96
C PHE A 4 4.36 44.71 -28.65
N LEU A 5 3.17 44.99 -28.17
CA LEU A 5 2.14 43.98 -27.86
C LEU A 5 1.64 43.27 -29.13
N ASN A 6 1.53 44.01 -30.27
CA ASN A 6 1.01 43.42 -31.52
C ASN A 6 2.04 42.54 -32.24
N SER A 7 3.34 42.85 -32.12
CA SER A 7 4.44 42.07 -32.73
C SER A 7 4.77 40.79 -31.97
N ASN A 8 4.47 40.73 -30.65
CA ASN A 8 4.92 39.65 -29.77
C ASN A 8 3.75 38.82 -29.17
N LYS A 9 2.57 38.83 -29.81
CA LYS A 9 1.38 38.12 -29.33
C LYS A 9 1.63 36.62 -29.10
N LEU A 10 2.37 35.97 -29.97
CA LEU A 10 2.75 34.56 -29.85
C LEU A 10 3.69 34.33 -28.66
N TRP A 11 4.64 35.24 -28.42
CA TRP A 11 5.60 35.14 -27.33
C TRP A 11 4.98 35.39 -25.97
N LEU A 12 3.95 36.23 -25.90
CA LEU A 12 3.18 36.45 -24.64
C LEU A 12 2.13 35.37 -24.43
N GLY A 13 1.57 34.79 -25.49
CA GLY A 13 0.58 33.72 -25.41
C GLY A 13 1.14 32.41 -24.85
N LEU A 14 2.37 32.06 -25.21
CA LEU A 14 3.01 30.82 -24.68
C LEU A 14 3.18 30.80 -23.17
N PRO A 15 3.75 31.82 -22.49
CA PRO A 15 3.83 31.81 -21.04
C PRO A 15 2.45 31.94 -20.37
N ALA A 16 1.51 32.66 -20.96
CA ALA A 16 0.15 32.70 -20.44
C ALA A 16 -0.54 31.33 -20.49
N LEU A 17 -0.38 30.59 -21.59
CA LEU A 17 -0.86 29.22 -21.71
C LEU A 17 -0.19 28.28 -20.69
N ALA A 18 1.12 28.40 -20.49
CA ALA A 18 1.85 27.62 -19.50
C ALA A 18 1.32 27.86 -18.09
N VAL A 19 1.05 29.12 -17.73
CA VAL A 19 0.44 29.46 -16.42
C VAL A 19 -0.94 28.84 -16.27
N VAL A 20 -1.76 28.88 -17.33
CA VAL A 20 -3.10 28.26 -17.29
C VAL A 20 -2.98 26.73 -17.09
N ILE A 21 -2.06 26.06 -17.78
CA ILE A 21 -1.84 24.62 -17.64
C ILE A 21 -1.39 24.29 -16.21
N ILE A 22 -0.48 25.08 -15.63
CA ILE A 22 -0.02 24.88 -14.25
C ILE A 22 -1.15 25.08 -13.26
N LEU A 23 -1.98 26.10 -13.45
CA LEU A 23 -3.16 26.33 -12.59
C LEU A 23 -4.17 25.20 -12.70
N LEU A 24 -4.45 24.71 -13.91
CA LEU A 24 -5.31 23.57 -14.12
C LEU A 24 -4.73 22.30 -13.47
N ALA A 25 -3.43 22.03 -13.65
CA ALA A 25 -2.76 20.91 -13.02
C ALA A 25 -2.85 21.00 -11.47
N TYR A 26 -2.73 22.18 -10.90
CA TYR A 26 -2.88 22.40 -9.46
C TYR A 26 -4.32 22.18 -9.00
N LEU A 27 -5.31 22.68 -9.73
CA LEU A 27 -6.75 22.55 -9.39
C LEU A 27 -7.27 21.10 -9.57
N PHE A 28 -6.68 20.34 -10.50
CA PHE A 28 -7.06 18.96 -10.79
C PHE A 28 -6.01 17.95 -10.30
N SER A 29 -5.09 18.38 -9.43
CA SER A 29 -4.19 17.42 -8.77
C SER A 29 -5.00 16.48 -7.91
N PRO A 30 -4.88 15.15 -8.08
CA PRO A 30 -5.51 14.22 -7.16
C PRO A 30 -4.93 14.42 -5.75
N ASP A 31 -5.79 14.29 -4.75
CA ASP A 31 -5.37 14.34 -3.36
C ASP A 31 -4.28 13.29 -3.12
N SER A 32 -3.13 13.72 -2.65
CA SER A 32 -2.05 12.81 -2.29
C SER A 32 -2.38 12.14 -0.97
N LEU A 33 -2.17 10.82 -0.88
CA LEU A 33 -2.28 10.12 0.39
C LEU A 33 -1.28 10.70 1.40
N ASP A 34 -1.81 11.16 2.53
CA ASP A 34 -1.00 11.71 3.62
C ASP A 34 -0.63 10.58 4.59
N TYR A 35 0.60 10.10 4.50
CA TYR A 35 1.10 9.03 5.36
C TYR A 35 1.37 9.56 6.77
N LYS A 36 0.63 9.07 7.75
CA LYS A 36 0.75 9.41 9.16
C LYS A 36 1.82 8.59 9.90
N MET A 37 2.27 7.49 9.30
CA MET A 37 3.19 6.54 9.92
C MET A 37 4.52 6.50 9.16
N ASN A 38 5.64 6.55 9.87
CA ASN A 38 6.96 6.40 9.28
C ASN A 38 7.34 4.91 9.08
N VAL A 39 8.41 4.67 8.31
CA VAL A 39 8.89 3.30 7.99
C VAL A 39 9.20 2.49 9.24
N GLY A 40 9.82 3.10 10.27
CA GLY A 40 10.16 2.41 11.50
C GLY A 40 8.93 1.98 12.31
N GLU A 41 7.89 2.76 12.31
CA GLU A 41 6.59 2.42 12.92
C GLU A 41 5.89 1.32 12.13
N SER A 42 5.91 1.38 10.81
CA SER A 42 5.35 0.35 9.95
C SER A 42 6.03 -1.01 10.18
N LEU A 43 7.37 -1.03 10.32
CA LEU A 43 8.11 -2.27 10.62
C LEU A 43 7.77 -2.84 12.00
N LYS A 44 7.53 -1.99 13.00
CA LYS A 44 7.05 -2.45 14.33
C LYS A 44 5.67 -3.07 14.22
N LEU A 45 4.78 -2.48 13.42
CA LEU A 45 3.43 -2.98 13.22
C LEU A 45 3.41 -4.39 12.60
N VAL A 46 4.33 -4.69 11.67
CA VAL A 46 4.44 -6.04 11.07
C VAL A 46 4.66 -7.14 12.12
N ASN A 47 5.39 -6.81 13.18
CA ASN A 47 5.73 -7.76 14.25
C ASN A 47 4.83 -7.62 15.49
N ASP A 48 3.80 -6.81 15.44
CA ASP A 48 2.90 -6.58 16.58
C ASP A 48 1.73 -7.59 16.58
N PRO A 49 1.75 -8.58 17.48
CA PRO A 49 0.67 -9.56 17.57
C PRO A 49 -0.68 -8.94 17.96
N SER A 50 -0.68 -7.73 18.55
CA SER A 50 -1.92 -7.05 18.96
C SER A 50 -2.79 -6.60 17.78
N VAL A 51 -2.22 -6.58 16.58
CA VAL A 51 -2.91 -6.28 15.33
C VAL A 51 -3.82 -7.43 14.90
N LEU A 52 -3.50 -8.65 15.31
CA LEU A 52 -4.28 -9.86 14.99
C LEU A 52 -5.42 -10.05 15.98
N VAL A 53 -6.56 -10.49 15.48
CA VAL A 53 -7.76 -10.84 16.26
C VAL A 53 -8.14 -12.28 15.94
N GLU A 54 -8.31 -13.09 16.97
CA GLU A 54 -8.81 -14.46 16.80
C GLU A 54 -10.35 -14.46 16.61
N ILE A 55 -10.85 -15.50 15.97
CA ILE A 55 -12.29 -15.64 15.67
C ILE A 55 -13.14 -15.52 16.94
N LYS A 56 -12.67 -16.09 18.05
CA LYS A 56 -13.38 -16.03 19.36
C LYS A 56 -13.50 -14.60 19.93
N ASP A 57 -12.64 -13.68 19.50
CA ASP A 57 -12.53 -12.31 20.03
C ASP A 57 -13.20 -11.27 19.11
N LEU A 58 -14.02 -11.68 18.15
CA LEU A 58 -14.73 -10.82 17.21
C LEU A 58 -15.92 -10.08 17.81
N ALA A 59 -16.45 -10.59 18.94
CA ALA A 59 -17.63 -10.00 19.57
C ALA A 59 -17.43 -8.50 19.87
N GLY A 60 -18.40 -7.68 19.48
CA GLY A 60 -18.39 -6.24 19.70
C GLY A 60 -17.48 -5.43 18.78
N LYS A 61 -16.84 -6.05 17.79
CA LYS A 61 -16.04 -5.38 16.78
C LYS A 61 -16.81 -5.26 15.47
N GLN A 62 -16.54 -4.21 14.71
CA GLN A 62 -17.08 -4.05 13.37
C GLN A 62 -16.28 -4.92 12.41
N LEU A 63 -16.96 -5.74 11.62
CA LEU A 63 -16.34 -6.57 10.60
C LEU A 63 -16.35 -5.80 9.28
N ILE A 64 -15.21 -5.77 8.59
CA ILE A 64 -15.04 -5.18 7.27
C ILE A 64 -14.59 -6.28 6.31
N ASP A 65 -15.46 -6.68 5.42
CA ASP A 65 -15.19 -7.68 4.39
C ASP A 65 -14.61 -7.02 3.16
N ILE A 66 -13.34 -7.30 2.87
CA ILE A 66 -12.62 -6.73 1.72
C ILE A 66 -12.70 -7.58 0.46
N ARG A 67 -13.48 -8.66 0.48
CA ARG A 67 -13.74 -9.48 -0.70
C ARG A 67 -14.53 -8.70 -1.73
N THR A 68 -14.66 -9.28 -2.92
CA THR A 68 -15.51 -8.69 -3.96
C THR A 68 -16.97 -8.64 -3.52
N GLU A 69 -17.73 -7.70 -4.07
CA GLU A 69 -19.17 -7.61 -3.82
C GLU A 69 -19.89 -8.93 -4.17
N GLU A 70 -19.44 -9.59 -5.25
CA GLU A 70 -19.99 -10.89 -5.65
C GLU A 70 -19.80 -11.97 -4.57
N ASP A 71 -18.62 -12.03 -3.94
CA ASP A 71 -18.34 -12.99 -2.88
C ASP A 71 -19.08 -12.63 -1.59
N PHE A 72 -19.20 -11.34 -1.29
CA PHE A 72 -19.97 -10.85 -0.17
C PHE A 72 -21.46 -11.22 -0.30
N LEU A 73 -22.04 -11.05 -1.49
CA LEU A 73 -23.44 -11.39 -1.76
C LEU A 73 -23.72 -12.90 -1.71
N LYS A 74 -22.73 -13.75 -1.98
CA LYS A 74 -22.85 -15.21 -1.80
C LYS A 74 -22.99 -15.60 -0.34
N GLY A 75 -22.53 -14.74 0.57
CA GLY A 75 -22.65 -14.85 2.01
C GLY A 75 -21.52 -14.11 2.74
N HIS A 76 -21.86 -13.56 3.89
CA HIS A 76 -20.99 -12.78 4.75
C HIS A 76 -21.39 -12.91 6.21
N PRO A 77 -20.50 -12.61 7.17
CA PRO A 77 -20.83 -12.55 8.58
C PRO A 77 -21.88 -11.47 8.86
N GLU A 78 -22.79 -11.76 9.79
CA GLU A 78 -23.84 -10.83 10.18
C GLU A 78 -23.24 -9.49 10.65
N GLY A 79 -23.76 -8.37 10.12
CA GLY A 79 -23.31 -7.03 10.46
C GLY A 79 -21.96 -6.63 9.83
N ALA A 80 -21.39 -7.43 8.94
CA ALA A 80 -20.21 -7.05 8.20
C ALA A 80 -20.53 -5.97 7.17
N ILE A 81 -19.61 -5.01 6.99
CA ILE A 81 -19.64 -4.00 5.94
C ILE A 81 -18.72 -4.46 4.81
N ASN A 82 -19.18 -4.40 3.56
CA ASN A 82 -18.33 -4.72 2.41
C ASN A 82 -17.60 -3.47 1.92
N LEU A 83 -16.28 -3.50 2.00
CA LEU A 83 -15.39 -2.50 1.40
C LEU A 83 -14.37 -3.22 0.51
N PRO A 84 -14.72 -3.50 -0.76
CA PRO A 84 -13.88 -4.27 -1.64
C PRO A 84 -12.49 -3.66 -1.79
N ILE A 85 -11.44 -4.51 -1.78
CA ILE A 85 -10.04 -4.06 -1.80
C ILE A 85 -9.73 -3.07 -2.94
N ARG A 86 -10.44 -3.15 -4.06
CA ARG A 86 -10.26 -2.25 -5.21
C ARG A 86 -10.84 -0.86 -4.98
N GLN A 87 -11.83 -0.75 -4.09
CA GLN A 87 -12.58 0.47 -3.77
C GLN A 87 -12.21 1.00 -2.39
N LEU A 88 -11.22 0.41 -1.74
CA LEU A 88 -10.88 0.69 -0.35
C LEU A 88 -10.43 2.13 -0.10
N LEU A 89 -9.93 2.81 -1.12
CA LEU A 89 -9.50 4.21 -1.09
C LEU A 89 -10.49 5.15 -1.81
N ASP A 90 -11.65 4.65 -2.23
CA ASP A 90 -12.70 5.49 -2.78
C ASP A 90 -13.33 6.32 -1.65
N GLU A 91 -13.88 7.47 -1.99
CA GLU A 91 -14.43 8.44 -1.03
C GLU A 91 -15.45 7.80 -0.08
N GLU A 92 -16.39 7.00 -0.58
CA GLU A 92 -17.41 6.31 0.20
C GLU A 92 -16.80 5.31 1.22
N SER A 93 -15.75 4.59 0.83
CA SER A 93 -15.04 3.66 1.71
C SER A 93 -14.26 4.41 2.79
N LEU A 94 -13.62 5.51 2.44
CA LEU A 94 -12.89 6.35 3.39
C LEU A 94 -13.83 7.01 4.38
N GLU A 95 -14.99 7.51 3.94
CA GLU A 95 -16.03 8.07 4.83
C GLU A 95 -16.50 7.04 5.87
N THR A 96 -16.76 5.80 5.43
CA THR A 96 -17.12 4.70 6.34
C THR A 96 -15.99 4.40 7.36
N LEU A 97 -14.74 4.42 6.92
CA LEU A 97 -13.58 4.19 7.79
C LEU A 97 -13.37 5.34 8.77
N ASP A 98 -13.62 6.58 8.35
CA ASP A 98 -13.55 7.78 9.19
C ASP A 98 -14.61 7.73 10.28
N GLU A 99 -15.85 7.39 9.97
CA GLU A 99 -16.93 7.19 10.96
C GLU A 99 -16.55 6.13 12.02
N LEU A 100 -15.96 5.02 11.58
CA LEU A 100 -15.51 3.96 12.48
C LEU A 100 -14.34 4.42 13.38
N LEU A 101 -13.43 5.23 12.85
CA LEU A 101 -12.32 5.81 13.60
C LEU A 101 -12.82 6.80 14.64
N GLU A 102 -13.69 7.74 14.24
CA GLU A 102 -14.25 8.77 15.11
C GLU A 102 -15.13 8.18 16.24
N SER A 103 -15.88 7.13 15.92
CA SER A 103 -16.68 6.42 16.93
C SER A 103 -15.84 5.60 17.92
N GLY A 104 -14.53 5.49 17.71
CA GLY A 104 -13.61 4.70 18.53
C GLY A 104 -13.85 3.18 18.44
N LYS A 105 -14.64 2.72 17.47
CA LYS A 105 -14.90 1.30 17.26
C LYS A 105 -13.69 0.59 16.67
N THR A 106 -13.32 -0.54 17.24
CA THR A 106 -12.33 -1.41 16.60
C THR A 106 -12.98 -2.11 15.42
N ALA A 107 -12.35 -1.97 14.24
CA ALA A 107 -12.78 -2.68 13.04
C ALA A 107 -11.77 -3.77 12.66
N VAL A 108 -12.28 -4.88 12.16
CA VAL A 108 -11.47 -6.06 11.79
C VAL A 108 -11.64 -6.35 10.32
N LEU A 109 -10.53 -6.29 9.58
CA LEU A 109 -10.49 -6.63 8.16
C LEU A 109 -10.55 -8.14 7.99
N ILE A 110 -11.40 -8.59 7.07
CA ILE A 110 -11.63 -9.99 6.75
C ILE A 110 -11.51 -10.16 5.23
N GLY A 111 -10.71 -11.12 4.80
CA GLY A 111 -10.63 -11.56 3.40
C GLY A 111 -10.88 -13.06 3.26
N ASN A 112 -10.62 -13.64 2.10
CA ASN A 112 -10.63 -15.09 1.92
C ASN A 112 -9.56 -15.79 2.78
N ASN A 113 -8.49 -15.07 3.08
CA ASN A 113 -7.42 -15.50 3.97
C ASN A 113 -6.70 -14.26 4.53
N GLU A 114 -5.85 -14.51 5.51
CA GLU A 114 -5.08 -13.47 6.20
C GLU A 114 -4.15 -12.70 5.23
N LEU A 115 -3.51 -13.39 4.27
CA LEU A 115 -2.57 -12.76 3.34
C LEU A 115 -3.24 -11.71 2.45
N GLN A 116 -4.51 -11.91 2.07
CA GLN A 116 -5.26 -10.95 1.28
C GLN A 116 -5.48 -9.64 2.03
N ALA A 117 -5.64 -9.69 3.35
CA ALA A 117 -6.00 -8.54 4.15
C ALA A 117 -4.79 -7.83 4.80
N ILE A 118 -3.60 -8.42 4.78
CA ILE A 118 -2.37 -7.83 5.35
C ILE A 118 -2.01 -6.50 4.66
N SER A 119 -1.90 -6.50 3.32
CA SER A 119 -1.48 -5.29 2.58
C SER A 119 -2.47 -4.13 2.73
N PRO A 120 -3.80 -4.34 2.60
CA PRO A 120 -4.80 -3.33 2.90
C PRO A 120 -4.70 -2.78 4.32
N LEU A 121 -4.54 -3.64 5.31
CA LEU A 121 -4.38 -3.21 6.69
C LEU A 121 -3.20 -2.25 6.86
N PHE A 122 -2.02 -2.61 6.34
CA PHE A 122 -0.84 -1.76 6.45
C PHE A 122 -1.01 -0.42 5.74
N LEU A 123 -1.61 -0.42 4.56
CA LEU A 123 -1.90 0.80 3.82
C LEU A 123 -2.82 1.73 4.64
N LEU A 124 -3.95 1.22 5.12
CA LEU A 124 -4.90 1.99 5.91
C LEU A 124 -4.29 2.49 7.22
N ARG A 125 -3.49 1.67 7.90
CA ARG A 125 -2.77 2.09 9.11
C ARG A 125 -1.76 3.20 8.82
N GLN A 126 -1.06 3.16 7.69
CA GLN A 126 -0.12 4.20 7.28
C GLN A 126 -0.81 5.54 7.02
N ILE A 127 -2.03 5.55 6.49
CA ILE A 127 -2.79 6.77 6.26
C ILE A 127 -3.60 7.23 7.49
N GLY A 128 -3.59 6.47 8.59
CA GLY A 128 -4.07 6.94 9.88
C GLY A 128 -5.15 6.12 10.57
N TYR A 129 -5.69 5.07 9.97
CA TYR A 129 -6.75 4.24 10.56
C TYR A 129 -6.19 3.29 11.63
N THR A 130 -5.91 3.84 12.82
CA THR A 130 -5.26 3.12 13.91
C THR A 130 -6.16 2.11 14.64
N ASN A 131 -7.47 2.20 14.45
CA ASN A 131 -8.48 1.30 15.02
C ASN A 131 -8.66 -0.01 14.26
N LEU A 132 -7.97 -0.17 13.11
CA LEU A 132 -8.08 -1.37 12.28
C LEU A 132 -7.23 -2.51 12.80
N LYS A 133 -7.76 -3.71 12.73
CA LYS A 133 -7.10 -4.98 13.04
C LYS A 133 -7.32 -5.98 11.92
N LEU A 134 -6.65 -7.12 12.01
CA LEU A 134 -6.71 -8.20 11.02
C LEU A 134 -7.29 -9.45 11.67
N LEU A 135 -8.22 -10.13 11.01
CA LEU A 135 -8.64 -11.46 11.42
C LEU A 135 -7.49 -12.45 11.21
N LYS A 136 -7.15 -13.21 12.25
CA LYS A 136 -6.27 -14.36 12.12
C LYS A 136 -7.04 -15.50 11.45
N GLY A 137 -6.89 -15.60 10.13
CA GLY A 137 -7.65 -16.52 9.29
C GLY A 137 -8.36 -15.80 8.14
N GLY A 138 -9.51 -16.30 7.76
CA GLY A 138 -10.32 -15.76 6.68
C GLY A 138 -11.70 -16.38 6.61
N LEU A 139 -12.41 -16.09 5.51
CA LEU A 139 -13.68 -16.69 5.19
C LEU A 139 -13.48 -17.76 4.10
N SER A 140 -14.00 -18.95 4.33
CA SER A 140 -14.05 -20.01 3.32
C SER A 140 -15.00 -19.65 2.18
N SER A 141 -14.98 -20.43 1.12
CA SER A 141 -15.98 -20.33 0.03
C SER A 141 -17.41 -20.62 0.50
N THR A 142 -17.58 -21.27 1.67
CA THR A 142 -18.88 -21.51 2.32
C THR A 142 -19.23 -20.43 3.35
N ASN A 143 -18.45 -19.33 3.39
CA ASN A 143 -18.60 -18.20 4.32
C ASN A 143 -18.45 -18.55 5.81
N GLU A 144 -17.80 -19.66 6.09
CA GLU A 144 -17.41 -20.04 7.43
C GLU A 144 -16.02 -19.45 7.75
N PHE A 145 -15.84 -19.04 9.01
CA PHE A 145 -14.53 -18.61 9.47
C PHE A 145 -13.55 -19.77 9.52
N VAL A 146 -12.43 -19.61 8.85
CA VAL A 146 -11.33 -20.57 8.84
C VAL A 146 -10.14 -19.95 9.55
N ALA A 147 -9.71 -20.58 10.65
CA ALA A 147 -8.46 -20.21 11.30
C ALA A 147 -7.29 -20.60 10.41
N THR A 148 -6.37 -19.68 10.19
CA THR A 148 -5.10 -20.01 9.55
C THR A 148 -4.10 -20.38 10.64
N ASP A 149 -3.61 -21.61 10.58
CA ASP A 149 -2.44 -22.02 11.34
C ASP A 149 -1.20 -21.55 10.57
N LEU A 150 -0.95 -20.24 10.61
CA LEU A 150 0.34 -19.72 10.14
C LEU A 150 1.37 -20.31 11.10
N ALA A 151 2.16 -21.25 10.57
CA ALA A 151 3.32 -21.80 11.27
C ALA A 151 4.07 -20.68 11.98
N ALA A 152 4.48 -20.98 13.22
CA ALA A 152 5.10 -20.04 14.14
C ALA A 152 5.94 -19.00 13.43
N THR A 153 5.67 -17.74 13.69
CA THR A 153 6.35 -16.56 13.14
C THR A 153 7.83 -16.88 12.94
N GLU A 154 8.25 -16.94 11.68
CA GLU A 154 9.68 -17.01 11.39
C GLU A 154 10.34 -15.85 12.12
N VAL A 155 11.39 -16.14 12.86
CA VAL A 155 12.17 -15.11 13.55
C VAL A 155 12.56 -14.08 12.50
N SER A 156 12.14 -12.83 12.71
CA SER A 156 12.37 -11.75 11.76
C SER A 156 13.83 -11.76 11.31
N VAL A 157 14.08 -12.03 10.03
CA VAL A 157 15.41 -11.97 9.44
C VAL A 157 15.92 -10.52 9.39
N ILE A 158 15.03 -9.55 9.61
CA ILE A 158 15.38 -8.14 9.64
C ILE A 158 15.82 -7.78 11.05
N ASP A 159 17.11 -7.53 11.22
CA ASP A 159 17.66 -6.95 12.45
C ASP A 159 17.21 -5.49 12.58
N THR A 160 16.08 -5.27 13.25
CA THR A 160 15.53 -3.94 13.50
C THR A 160 16.46 -3.09 14.37
N ALA A 161 17.37 -3.69 15.15
CA ALA A 161 18.36 -2.97 15.93
C ALA A 161 19.45 -2.36 15.04
N ALA A 162 19.83 -3.02 13.96
CA ALA A 162 20.77 -2.51 12.97
C ALA A 162 20.19 -1.30 12.19
N ILE A 163 18.87 -1.27 11.96
CA ILE A 163 18.21 -0.16 11.26
C ILE A 163 18.07 1.08 12.18
N GLN A 164 17.93 0.88 13.48
CA GLN A 164 17.85 1.96 14.47
C GLN A 164 19.20 2.54 14.86
N ALA A 165 20.29 1.87 14.56
CA ALA A 165 21.62 2.41 14.70
C ALA A 165 21.79 3.54 13.67
N LYS A 166 21.49 4.78 14.08
CA LYS A 166 21.81 6.00 13.32
C LYS A 166 23.26 5.89 12.88
N PRO A 167 23.60 5.96 11.60
CA PRO A 167 24.99 5.95 11.20
C PRO A 167 25.65 7.17 11.83
N ALA A 168 26.50 6.95 12.80
CA ALA A 168 27.44 7.99 13.24
C ALA A 168 28.19 8.40 11.97
N LEU A 169 28.10 9.69 11.59
CA LEU A 169 28.90 10.27 10.52
C LEU A 169 30.37 10.07 10.92
N SER A 170 30.91 8.92 10.59
CA SER A 170 32.34 8.68 10.59
C SER A 170 32.90 9.41 9.38
N ASN A 171 33.61 10.50 9.64
CA ASN A 171 34.50 11.12 8.65
C ASN A 171 35.60 10.12 8.29
N GLN A 172 35.25 9.13 7.46
CA GLN A 172 36.26 8.31 6.81
C GLN A 172 36.67 8.99 5.52
N THR A 173 37.86 9.49 5.54
CA THR A 173 38.64 9.92 4.39
C THR A 173 38.50 8.91 3.26
N VAL A 174 37.91 9.35 2.14
CA VAL A 174 37.77 8.54 0.93
C VAL A 174 39.16 8.22 0.42
N THR A 175 39.68 7.05 0.75
CA THR A 175 40.84 6.48 0.08
C THR A 175 40.37 5.94 -1.26
N ASN A 176 40.85 6.53 -2.36
CA ASN A 176 40.58 6.13 -3.72
C ASN A 176 40.90 4.67 -3.94
N SER A 177 39.92 3.79 -3.89
CA SER A 177 40.03 2.45 -4.48
C SER A 177 39.70 2.53 -5.97
N PRO A 178 40.48 1.88 -6.84
CA PRO A 178 40.29 1.97 -8.28
C PRO A 178 38.93 1.38 -8.69
N LEU A 179 38.23 2.13 -9.52
CA LEU A 179 36.98 1.73 -10.17
C LEU A 179 37.16 0.40 -10.92
N ILE A 180 36.52 -0.65 -10.43
CA ILE A 180 36.37 -1.90 -11.18
C ILE A 180 35.43 -1.60 -12.35
N LYS A 181 35.96 -1.60 -13.57
CA LYS A 181 35.19 -1.49 -14.81
C LYS A 181 34.22 -2.66 -14.89
N PRO A 182 32.92 -2.45 -15.13
CA PRO A 182 32.00 -3.57 -15.37
C PRO A 182 32.40 -4.27 -16.67
N GLU A 183 32.66 -5.58 -16.54
CA GLU A 183 32.95 -6.46 -17.67
C GLU A 183 31.69 -6.61 -18.52
N SER A 184 31.81 -6.34 -19.83
CA SER A 184 30.70 -6.38 -20.77
C SER A 184 30.18 -7.82 -20.90
N ILE A 185 28.92 -8.03 -20.57
CA ILE A 185 28.21 -9.30 -20.76
C ILE A 185 28.08 -9.53 -22.28
N LYS A 186 28.79 -10.53 -22.82
CA LYS A 186 28.64 -10.95 -24.22
C LYS A 186 27.28 -11.64 -24.40
N PRO A 187 26.49 -11.32 -25.43
CA PRO A 187 25.21 -11.98 -25.67
C PRO A 187 25.42 -13.46 -26.01
N VAL A 188 24.73 -14.35 -25.30
CA VAL A 188 24.68 -15.78 -25.58
C VAL A 188 23.94 -15.99 -26.90
N LYS A 189 24.62 -16.53 -27.91
CA LYS A 189 23.99 -16.93 -29.19
C LYS A 189 23.00 -18.07 -28.93
N LYS A 190 21.72 -17.80 -29.19
CA LYS A 190 20.64 -18.80 -29.19
C LYS A 190 20.94 -19.82 -30.28
N ALA A 191 21.15 -21.09 -29.90
CA ALA A 191 21.27 -22.19 -30.84
C ALA A 191 19.92 -22.41 -31.55
N VAL A 192 19.89 -22.26 -32.88
CA VAL A 192 18.75 -22.59 -33.71
C VAL A 192 18.76 -24.09 -33.87
N SER A 193 17.76 -24.76 -33.27
CA SER A 193 17.48 -26.19 -33.54
C SER A 193 16.89 -26.31 -34.95
N ALA A 194 17.63 -26.96 -35.83
CA ALA A 194 17.13 -27.35 -37.14
C ALA A 194 16.12 -28.49 -36.98
N GLY A 195 14.84 -28.21 -37.25
CA GLY A 195 13.80 -29.20 -37.38
C GLY A 195 13.98 -29.95 -38.68
N GLY A 196 14.30 -31.23 -38.60
CA GLY A 196 14.16 -32.18 -39.73
C GLY A 196 12.73 -32.68 -39.77
N GLY A 197 12.08 -32.50 -40.93
CA GLY A 197 10.79 -33.11 -41.22
C GLY A 197 10.92 -34.57 -41.65
N CYS A 198 9.89 -35.32 -41.43
CA CYS A 198 9.26 -36.32 -42.26
C CYS A 198 7.82 -36.49 -41.77
#